data_18e80e5d4170c317d0f17bc775e1c707
#
_entry.id   18e80e5d4170c317d0f17bc775e1c707
#
_cell.length_a   1.000
_cell.length_b   1.000
_cell.length_c   1.000
_cell.angle_alpha   90.00
_cell.angle_beta   90.00
_cell.angle_gamma   90.00
#
_symmetry.space_group_name_H-M   'P 1'
#
loop_
_entity.id
_entity.type
_entity.pdbx_description
1 polymer ?
#
loop_
_entity_poly.entity_id
_entity_poly.type
_entity_poly.pdbx_seq_one_letter_code
_entity_poly.pdbx_strand_id
1 'polypeptide(L)'
;NGACADEFLTPESAAICARERAAGRAPVTMANAERAILARLRAMREEDFAPFDGGGEGLYHRFYDAVQRETSIEDILAAAKSKRYAYARLQRLLLSAFLGLTAELPARIPYLRVLACNERGREVLKTMKTTAAAPVLTRSADVRRLDADAQRLFALTARAEEQYVLAYPSLAAARPGSAWTTDP
;
A
#
# COMPACT_ATOMS: atom_id res chain seq x y z
N ASN A 1 -8.55 4.41 18.15
CA ASN A 1 -9.31 5.63 18.51
C ASN A 1 -8.80 6.80 17.67
N GLY A 2 -9.45 7.08 16.52
CA GLY A 2 -9.06 8.15 15.61
C GLY A 2 -9.39 9.58 16.10
N ALA A 3 -10.10 9.72 17.22
CA ALA A 3 -10.47 11.02 17.77
C ALA A 3 -9.30 11.81 18.39
N CYS A 4 -8.25 11.11 18.83
CA CYS A 4 -7.11 11.75 19.51
C CYS A 4 -6.11 12.41 18.54
N ALA A 5 -6.20 12.16 17.24
CA ALA A 5 -5.27 12.73 16.26
C ALA A 5 -5.75 14.08 15.70
N ASP A 6 -7.04 14.38 15.81
CA ASP A 6 -7.63 15.56 15.17
C ASP A 6 -7.14 16.87 15.81
N GLU A 7 -6.77 16.86 17.10
CA GLU A 7 -6.20 18.02 17.80
C GLU A 7 -4.81 18.43 17.31
N PHE A 8 -4.08 17.51 16.62
CA PHE A 8 -2.76 17.74 16.04
C PHE A 8 -2.82 18.11 14.55
N LEU A 9 -4.02 18.13 13.95
CA LEU A 9 -4.20 18.46 12.53
C LEU A 9 -4.50 19.95 12.34
N THR A 10 -4.11 20.47 11.17
CA THR A 10 -4.63 21.78 10.77
C THR A 10 -6.13 21.70 10.53
N PRO A 11 -6.89 22.83 10.65
CA PRO A 11 -8.33 22.84 10.41
C PRO A 11 -8.73 22.23 9.06
N GLU A 12 -7.95 22.50 8.00
CA GLU A 12 -8.19 21.97 6.66
C GLU A 12 -8.00 20.44 6.62
N SER A 13 -6.94 19.94 7.24
CA SER A 13 -6.68 18.49 7.32
C SER A 13 -7.75 17.77 8.15
N ALA A 14 -8.17 18.36 9.28
CA ALA A 14 -9.25 17.84 10.10
C ALA A 14 -10.58 17.76 9.33
N ALA A 15 -10.90 18.81 8.55
CA ALA A 15 -12.09 18.83 7.69
C ALA A 15 -12.06 17.75 6.62
N ILE A 16 -10.89 17.49 5.99
CA ILE A 16 -10.70 16.40 5.04
C ILE A 16 -10.93 15.06 5.73
N CYS A 17 -10.31 14.82 6.89
CA CYS A 17 -10.48 13.58 7.65
C CYS A 17 -11.94 13.35 8.05
N ALA A 18 -12.66 14.38 8.48
CA ALA A 18 -14.08 14.29 8.82
C ALA A 18 -14.93 13.93 7.60
N ARG A 19 -14.65 14.52 6.44
CA ARG A 19 -15.31 14.21 5.17
C ARG A 19 -15.08 12.76 4.75
N GLU A 20 -13.83 12.27 4.84
CA GLU A 20 -13.49 10.90 4.47
C GLU A 20 -14.13 9.86 5.42
N ARG A 21 -14.23 10.19 6.72
CA ARG A 21 -14.97 9.37 7.70
C ARG A 21 -16.46 9.32 7.37
N ALA A 22 -17.08 10.46 7.10
CA ALA A 22 -18.49 10.52 6.72
C ALA A 22 -18.80 9.77 5.44
N ALA A 23 -17.86 9.72 4.50
CA ALA A 23 -17.95 8.97 3.26
C ALA A 23 -17.64 7.47 3.41
N GLY A 24 -17.31 6.99 4.62
CA GLY A 24 -16.98 5.59 4.89
C GLY A 24 -15.63 5.13 4.31
N ARG A 25 -14.70 6.06 4.00
CA ARG A 25 -13.38 5.77 3.48
C ARG A 25 -12.27 5.84 4.53
N ALA A 26 -12.58 6.25 5.75
CA ALA A 26 -11.65 6.34 6.88
C ALA A 26 -12.32 5.90 8.18
N PRO A 27 -11.55 5.44 9.20
CA PRO A 27 -10.13 5.12 9.13
C PRO A 27 -9.85 3.81 8.38
N VAL A 28 -8.72 3.74 7.68
CA VAL A 28 -8.27 2.52 7.01
C VAL A 28 -7.40 1.70 7.98
N THR A 29 -7.77 0.44 8.19
CA THR A 29 -7.05 -0.47 9.09
C THR A 29 -6.93 -1.87 8.49
N MET A 30 -5.95 -2.66 8.92
CA MET A 30 -5.86 -4.07 8.52
C MET A 30 -7.08 -4.88 8.96
N ALA A 31 -7.70 -4.54 10.08
CA ALA A 31 -8.88 -5.21 10.58
C ALA A 31 -10.07 -5.08 9.61
N ASN A 32 -10.22 -3.95 8.91
CA ASN A 32 -11.28 -3.79 7.91
C ASN A 32 -11.11 -4.73 6.71
N ALA A 33 -9.85 -5.03 6.33
CA ALA A 33 -9.51 -5.94 5.22
C ALA A 33 -9.14 -7.35 5.70
N GLU A 34 -9.36 -7.71 6.97
CA GLU A 34 -8.85 -8.93 7.57
C GLU A 34 -9.21 -10.19 6.75
N ARG A 35 -10.47 -10.32 6.34
CA ARG A 35 -10.92 -11.48 5.56
C ARG A 35 -10.22 -11.57 4.19
N ALA A 36 -9.99 -10.44 3.53
CA ALA A 36 -9.28 -10.41 2.26
C ALA A 36 -7.82 -10.79 2.43
N ILE A 37 -7.16 -10.27 3.48
CA ILE A 37 -5.79 -10.62 3.84
C ILE A 37 -5.68 -12.10 4.18
N LEU A 38 -6.52 -12.63 5.07
CA LEU A 38 -6.53 -14.04 5.44
C LEU A 38 -6.78 -14.96 4.23
N ALA A 39 -7.75 -14.62 3.37
CA ALA A 39 -8.04 -15.40 2.17
C ALA A 39 -6.82 -15.46 1.24
N ARG A 40 -6.12 -14.34 1.04
CA ARG A 40 -4.90 -14.29 0.22
C ARG A 40 -3.78 -15.10 0.85
N LEU A 41 -3.47 -14.90 2.14
CA LEU A 41 -2.37 -15.58 2.81
C LEU A 41 -2.58 -17.10 2.89
N ARG A 42 -3.81 -17.57 3.15
CA ARG A 42 -4.14 -19.00 3.21
C ARG A 42 -4.14 -19.69 1.85
N ALA A 43 -4.28 -18.94 0.76
CA ALA A 43 -4.15 -19.46 -0.60
C ALA A 43 -2.67 -19.61 -1.05
N MET A 44 -1.72 -19.07 -0.29
CA MET A 44 -0.29 -19.16 -0.58
C MET A 44 0.28 -20.46 0.02
N ARG A 45 1.27 -21.04 -0.67
CA ARG A 45 2.09 -22.15 -0.16
C ARG A 45 3.22 -21.58 0.71
N GLU A 46 3.88 -22.44 1.47
CA GLU A 46 4.95 -22.03 2.36
C GLU A 46 6.10 -21.30 1.63
N GLU A 47 6.54 -21.86 0.53
CA GLU A 47 7.62 -21.31 -0.31
C GLU A 47 7.28 -19.94 -0.93
N ASP A 48 6.00 -19.64 -1.10
CA ASP A 48 5.55 -18.35 -1.64
C ASP A 48 5.83 -17.18 -0.68
N PHE A 49 6.09 -17.47 0.60
CA PHE A 49 6.45 -16.44 1.60
C PHE A 49 7.94 -16.11 1.63
N ALA A 50 8.81 -16.98 1.11
CA ALA A 50 10.26 -16.81 1.16
C ALA A 50 10.74 -15.47 0.55
N PRO A 51 10.20 -14.96 -0.59
CA PRO A 51 10.60 -13.67 -1.17
C PRO A 51 10.33 -12.47 -0.27
N PHE A 52 9.44 -12.60 0.72
CA PHE A 52 9.04 -11.50 1.62
C PHE A 52 9.79 -11.52 2.97
N ASP A 53 10.57 -12.56 3.25
CA ASP A 53 11.29 -12.72 4.54
C ASP A 53 12.40 -11.67 4.73
N GLY A 54 12.99 -11.18 3.63
CA GLY A 54 13.97 -10.09 3.67
C GLY A 54 15.30 -10.42 4.36
N GLY A 55 15.60 -11.70 4.64
CA GLY A 55 16.83 -12.06 5.35
C GLY A 55 17.19 -13.54 5.39
N GLY A 56 16.40 -14.41 4.78
CA GLY A 56 16.74 -15.87 4.70
C GLY A 56 16.87 -16.58 6.04
N GLU A 57 16.28 -16.03 7.10
CA GLU A 57 16.42 -16.53 8.48
C GLU A 57 15.35 -17.54 8.89
N GLY A 58 14.51 -17.98 7.93
CA GLY A 58 13.43 -18.93 8.19
C GLY A 58 12.22 -18.34 8.91
N LEU A 59 12.08 -17.01 8.92
CA LEU A 59 10.91 -16.33 9.47
C LEU A 59 9.64 -16.75 8.72
N TYR A 60 9.73 -16.95 7.42
CA TYR A 60 8.59 -17.31 6.58
C TYR A 60 7.97 -18.67 6.96
N HIS A 61 8.75 -19.67 7.39
CA HIS A 61 8.23 -20.94 7.91
C HIS A 61 7.33 -20.71 9.13
N ARG A 62 7.86 -19.97 10.12
CA ARG A 62 7.11 -19.65 11.33
C ARG A 62 5.86 -18.83 11.05
N PHE A 63 5.96 -17.91 10.09
CA PHE A 63 4.84 -17.06 9.69
C PHE A 63 3.76 -17.90 8.98
N TYR A 64 4.16 -18.80 8.07
CA TYR A 64 3.26 -19.72 7.40
C TYR A 64 2.51 -20.61 8.40
N ASP A 65 3.23 -21.22 9.34
CA ASP A 65 2.63 -22.02 10.42
C ASP A 65 1.56 -21.24 11.20
N ALA A 66 1.84 -19.97 11.52
CA ALA A 66 0.87 -19.11 12.19
C ALA A 66 -0.37 -18.84 11.30
N VAL A 67 -0.17 -18.56 10.01
CA VAL A 67 -1.27 -18.36 9.05
C VAL A 67 -2.19 -19.59 8.96
N GLN A 68 -1.64 -20.80 9.08
CA GLN A 68 -2.44 -22.04 8.99
C GLN A 68 -3.19 -22.37 10.30
N ARG A 69 -2.72 -21.87 11.45
CA ARG A 69 -3.29 -22.23 12.76
C ARG A 69 -4.21 -21.18 13.32
N GLU A 70 -3.88 -19.91 13.11
CA GLU A 70 -4.57 -18.80 13.75
C GLU A 70 -5.74 -18.27 12.90
N THR A 71 -6.69 -17.62 13.57
CA THR A 71 -7.95 -17.17 12.96
C THR A 71 -8.04 -15.68 12.71
N SER A 72 -7.13 -14.89 13.30
CA SER A 72 -7.06 -13.44 13.14
C SER A 72 -5.65 -12.97 12.77
N ILE A 73 -5.54 -11.78 12.18
CA ILE A 73 -4.25 -11.15 11.88
C ILE A 73 -3.47 -10.90 13.18
N GLU A 74 -4.15 -10.49 14.25
CA GLU A 74 -3.52 -10.22 15.53
C GLU A 74 -2.88 -11.48 16.12
N ASP A 75 -3.61 -12.60 16.12
CA ASP A 75 -3.11 -13.89 16.61
C ASP A 75 -1.97 -14.43 15.73
N ILE A 76 -2.06 -14.30 14.41
CA ILE A 76 -0.97 -14.66 13.47
C ILE A 76 0.31 -13.90 13.83
N LEU A 77 0.20 -12.58 14.00
CA LEU A 77 1.36 -11.74 14.33
C LEU A 77 1.91 -12.07 15.73
N ALA A 78 1.04 -12.35 16.70
CA ALA A 78 1.42 -12.74 18.06
C ALA A 78 2.13 -14.10 18.08
N ALA A 79 1.61 -15.12 17.38
CA ALA A 79 2.20 -16.45 17.27
C ALA A 79 3.55 -16.45 16.55
N ALA A 80 3.67 -15.64 15.47
CA ALA A 80 4.92 -15.51 14.74
C ALA A 80 5.99 -14.70 15.50
N LYS A 81 5.61 -13.84 16.44
CA LYS A 81 6.51 -12.97 17.20
C LYS A 81 7.51 -13.78 18.04
N SER A 82 8.73 -13.30 18.11
CA SER A 82 9.78 -13.83 18.99
C SER A 82 10.74 -12.71 19.42
N LYS A 83 11.71 -13.02 20.28
CA LYS A 83 12.79 -12.06 20.62
C LYS A 83 13.59 -11.61 19.39
N ARG A 84 13.70 -12.49 18.39
CA ARG A 84 14.45 -12.26 17.14
C ARG A 84 13.65 -11.45 16.11
N TYR A 85 12.32 -11.55 16.11
CA TYR A 85 11.46 -10.95 15.08
C TYR A 85 10.58 -9.87 15.69
N ALA A 86 10.89 -8.61 15.38
CA ALA A 86 10.09 -7.47 15.80
C ALA A 86 8.72 -7.46 15.15
N TYR A 87 7.70 -6.98 15.86
CA TYR A 87 6.31 -6.91 15.39
C TYR A 87 6.19 -6.14 14.05
N ALA A 88 6.88 -5.02 13.91
CA ALA A 88 6.89 -4.24 12.68
C ALA A 88 7.48 -4.99 11.46
N ARG A 89 8.41 -5.94 11.68
CA ARG A 89 8.94 -6.81 10.62
C ARG A 89 7.87 -7.79 10.15
N LEU A 90 7.13 -8.38 11.08
CA LEU A 90 6.02 -9.29 10.78
C LEU A 90 4.88 -8.59 10.04
N GLN A 91 4.53 -7.37 10.46
CA GLN A 91 3.53 -6.56 9.75
C GLN A 91 3.97 -6.25 8.31
N ARG A 92 5.25 -5.90 8.10
CA ARG A 92 5.78 -5.68 6.74
C ARG A 92 5.74 -6.95 5.91
N LEU A 93 6.13 -8.10 6.46
CA LEU A 93 6.05 -9.39 5.76
C LEU A 93 4.61 -9.68 5.36
N LEU A 94 3.66 -9.55 6.27
CA LEU A 94 2.23 -9.73 6.03
C LEU A 94 1.73 -8.85 4.88
N LEU A 95 1.99 -7.55 4.98
CA LEU A 95 1.53 -6.59 3.97
C LEU A 95 2.23 -6.80 2.62
N SER A 96 3.53 -7.11 2.62
CA SER A 96 4.27 -7.41 1.39
C SER A 96 3.73 -8.68 0.71
N ALA A 97 3.44 -9.73 1.47
CA ALA A 97 2.84 -10.96 0.94
C ALA A 97 1.42 -10.72 0.41
N PHE A 98 0.61 -9.95 1.14
CA PHE A 98 -0.75 -9.58 0.71
C PHE A 98 -0.74 -8.78 -0.60
N LEU A 99 0.11 -7.74 -0.68
CA LEU A 99 0.22 -6.83 -1.83
C LEU A 99 1.11 -7.39 -2.96
N GLY A 100 1.88 -8.45 -2.72
CA GLY A 100 2.84 -9.00 -3.69
C GLY A 100 4.10 -8.14 -3.87
N LEU A 101 4.56 -7.45 -2.81
CA LEU A 101 5.73 -6.56 -2.83
C LEU A 101 7.01 -7.36 -2.57
N THR A 102 7.62 -7.90 -3.61
CA THR A 102 8.91 -8.62 -3.52
C THR A 102 10.11 -7.66 -3.48
N ALA A 103 11.29 -8.18 -3.14
CA ALA A 103 12.55 -7.41 -3.14
C ALA A 103 13.03 -7.00 -4.54
N GLU A 104 12.40 -7.47 -5.61
CA GLU A 104 12.71 -7.15 -7.01
C GLU A 104 12.18 -5.76 -7.45
N LEU A 105 12.14 -4.82 -6.52
CA LEU A 105 11.78 -3.44 -6.83
C LEU A 105 13.01 -2.69 -7.36
N PRO A 106 12.86 -1.74 -8.31
CA PRO A 106 13.98 -0.96 -8.83
C PRO A 106 14.70 -0.22 -7.69
N ALA A 107 16.03 -0.31 -7.68
CA ALA A 107 16.86 0.40 -6.69
C ALA A 107 16.83 1.94 -6.88
N ARG A 108 16.47 2.41 -8.08
CA ARG A 108 16.29 3.83 -8.40
C ARG A 108 14.83 4.13 -8.64
N ILE A 109 14.41 5.35 -8.32
CA ILE A 109 13.06 5.85 -8.59
C ILE A 109 12.85 5.89 -10.11
N PRO A 110 11.97 5.04 -10.68
CA PRO A 110 11.83 4.94 -12.13
C PRO A 110 10.94 6.03 -12.73
N TYR A 111 10.14 6.71 -11.92
CA TYR A 111 9.30 7.85 -12.32
C TYR A 111 8.88 8.68 -11.11
N LEU A 112 8.46 9.91 -11.35
CA LEU A 112 7.85 10.80 -10.36
C LEU A 112 6.36 10.94 -10.68
N ARG A 113 5.49 10.54 -9.76
CA ARG A 113 4.04 10.67 -9.90
C ARG A 113 3.57 11.96 -9.25
N VAL A 114 2.99 12.86 -10.03
CA VAL A 114 2.37 14.08 -9.51
C VAL A 114 0.95 13.76 -9.05
N LEU A 115 0.68 13.96 -7.76
CA LEU A 115 -0.64 13.71 -7.18
C LEU A 115 -1.52 14.96 -7.19
N ALA A 116 -0.92 16.14 -6.95
CA ALA A 116 -1.59 17.44 -6.98
C ALA A 116 -0.56 18.56 -7.17
N CYS A 117 -0.96 19.67 -7.73
CA CYS A 117 -0.17 20.88 -7.79
C CYS A 117 -1.07 22.12 -7.82
N ASN A 118 -0.57 23.23 -7.28
CA ASN A 118 -1.16 24.56 -7.44
C ASN A 118 -0.53 25.27 -8.67
N GLU A 119 -0.90 26.52 -8.91
CA GLU A 119 -0.39 27.30 -10.05
C GLU A 119 1.14 27.43 -10.05
N ARG A 120 1.75 27.69 -8.89
CA ARG A 120 3.22 27.75 -8.77
C ARG A 120 3.85 26.39 -9.06
N GLY A 121 3.21 25.29 -8.62
CA GLY A 121 3.63 23.93 -8.92
C GLY A 121 3.59 23.63 -10.42
N ARG A 122 2.62 24.16 -11.17
CA ARG A 122 2.55 24.03 -12.64
C ARG A 122 3.77 24.63 -13.34
N GLU A 123 4.25 25.79 -12.89
CA GLU A 123 5.47 26.39 -13.45
C GLU A 123 6.70 25.52 -13.19
N VAL A 124 6.84 24.97 -11.98
CA VAL A 124 7.91 24.05 -11.65
C VAL A 124 7.82 22.79 -12.52
N LEU A 125 6.63 22.21 -12.69
CA LEU A 125 6.42 21.02 -13.52
C LEU A 125 6.77 21.24 -14.99
N LYS A 126 6.58 22.45 -15.54
CA LYS A 126 7.03 22.80 -16.91
C LYS A 126 8.55 22.65 -17.03
N THR A 127 9.30 23.15 -16.07
CA THR A 127 10.76 23.04 -16.03
C THR A 127 11.19 21.58 -15.79
N MET A 128 10.54 20.90 -14.84
CA MET A 128 10.86 19.48 -14.53
C MET A 128 10.71 18.55 -15.73
N LYS A 129 9.76 18.79 -16.64
CA LYS A 129 9.58 17.96 -17.84
C LYS A 129 10.82 17.90 -18.73
N THR A 130 11.68 18.91 -18.67
CA THR A 130 12.90 18.99 -19.50
C THR A 130 14.18 18.72 -18.70
N THR A 131 14.16 18.83 -17.38
CA THR A 131 15.37 18.78 -16.54
C THR A 131 15.38 17.63 -15.54
N ALA A 132 14.24 16.99 -15.27
CA ALA A 132 14.18 15.89 -14.30
C ALA A 132 14.91 14.66 -14.81
N ALA A 133 15.68 14.02 -13.93
CA ALA A 133 16.43 12.80 -14.22
C ALA A 133 15.53 11.56 -14.36
N ALA A 134 14.27 11.65 -13.93
CA ALA A 134 13.27 10.60 -14.06
C ALA A 134 12.01 11.15 -14.75
N PRO A 135 11.26 10.31 -15.50
CA PRO A 135 9.98 10.71 -16.10
C PRO A 135 9.00 11.27 -15.08
N VAL A 136 8.32 12.36 -15.41
CA VAL A 136 7.30 13.01 -14.58
C VAL A 136 5.93 12.65 -15.12
N LEU A 137 5.17 11.86 -14.37
CA LEU A 137 3.82 11.42 -14.73
C LEU A 137 2.81 12.42 -14.19
N THR A 138 2.07 13.05 -15.08
CA THR A 138 0.94 13.95 -14.76
C THR A 138 -0.39 13.36 -15.17
N ARG A 139 -0.40 12.31 -16.00
CA ARG A 139 -1.58 11.59 -16.49
C ARG A 139 -1.33 10.09 -16.52
N SER A 140 -2.35 9.29 -16.36
CA SER A 140 -2.26 7.82 -16.51
C SER A 140 -1.75 7.39 -17.89
N ALA A 141 -2.08 8.13 -18.95
CA ALA A 141 -1.60 7.85 -20.30
C ALA A 141 -0.07 7.94 -20.46
N ASP A 142 0.62 8.72 -19.61
CA ASP A 142 2.07 8.87 -19.65
C ASP A 142 2.80 7.57 -19.29
N VAL A 143 2.15 6.65 -18.57
CA VAL A 143 2.70 5.34 -18.19
C VAL A 143 3.13 4.52 -19.41
N ARG A 144 2.42 4.64 -20.54
CA ARG A 144 2.74 3.91 -21.78
C ARG A 144 4.12 4.26 -22.37
N ARG A 145 4.70 5.37 -21.94
CA ARG A 145 6.02 5.86 -22.41
C ARG A 145 7.16 5.43 -21.50
N LEU A 146 6.86 4.80 -20.36
CA LEU A 146 7.86 4.29 -19.44
C LEU A 146 8.49 3.01 -19.97
N ASP A 147 9.68 2.69 -19.46
CA ASP A 147 10.29 1.38 -19.69
C ASP A 147 9.48 0.24 -19.01
N ALA A 148 9.81 -0.99 -19.34
CA ALA A 148 9.06 -2.16 -18.86
C ALA A 148 9.09 -2.31 -17.34
N ASP A 149 10.20 -1.96 -16.68
CA ASP A 149 10.35 -2.06 -15.23
C ASP A 149 9.50 -1.02 -14.49
N ALA A 150 9.51 0.21 -15.02
CA ALA A 150 8.68 1.29 -14.51
C ALA A 150 7.17 1.00 -14.72
N GLN A 151 6.79 0.43 -15.87
CA GLN A 151 5.40 0.00 -16.11
C GLN A 151 4.98 -1.13 -15.16
N ARG A 152 5.86 -2.11 -14.88
CA ARG A 152 5.59 -3.17 -13.90
C ARG A 152 5.38 -2.61 -12.48
N LEU A 153 6.26 -1.69 -12.06
CA LEU A 153 6.10 -1.03 -10.76
C LEU A 153 4.81 -0.23 -10.69
N PHE A 154 4.46 0.48 -11.76
CA PHE A 154 3.20 1.21 -11.81
C PHE A 154 1.99 0.28 -11.68
N ALA A 155 1.97 -0.83 -12.42
CA ALA A 155 0.90 -1.82 -12.36
C ALA A 155 0.80 -2.48 -10.97
N LEU A 156 1.95 -2.74 -10.31
CA LEU A 156 1.98 -3.24 -8.93
C LEU A 156 1.37 -2.23 -7.96
N THR A 157 1.75 -0.96 -8.07
CA THR A 157 1.22 0.12 -7.23
C THR A 157 -0.29 0.31 -7.43
N ALA A 158 -0.74 0.32 -8.68
CA ALA A 158 -2.17 0.42 -8.99
C ALA A 158 -2.97 -0.75 -8.39
N ARG A 159 -2.45 -1.98 -8.48
CA ARG A 159 -3.06 -3.15 -7.86
C ARG A 159 -3.09 -3.05 -6.33
N ALA A 160 -2.02 -2.54 -5.71
CA ALA A 160 -1.98 -2.33 -4.27
C ALA A 160 -3.02 -1.29 -3.82
N GLU A 161 -3.23 -0.22 -4.60
CA GLU A 161 -4.26 0.79 -4.35
C GLU A 161 -5.68 0.20 -4.47
N GLU A 162 -5.93 -0.69 -5.43
CA GLU A 162 -7.21 -1.42 -5.55
C GLU A 162 -7.49 -2.33 -4.35
N GLN A 163 -6.44 -2.93 -3.79
CA GLN A 163 -6.57 -3.73 -2.56
C GLN A 163 -6.73 -2.85 -1.31
N TYR A 164 -6.10 -1.68 -1.29
CA TYR A 164 -6.22 -0.73 -0.19
C TYR A 164 -7.66 -0.26 0.04
N VAL A 165 -8.44 -0.06 -1.02
CA VAL A 165 -9.84 0.38 -0.90
C VAL A 165 -10.73 -0.67 -0.23
N LEU A 166 -10.34 -1.96 -0.23
CA LEU A 166 -11.04 -3.01 0.51
C LEU A 166 -10.93 -2.85 2.04
N ALA A 167 -9.96 -2.06 2.50
CA ALA A 167 -9.81 -1.72 3.91
C ALA A 167 -10.63 -0.49 4.33
N TYR A 168 -11.49 0.04 3.46
CA TYR A 168 -12.46 1.07 3.84
C TYR A 168 -13.52 0.50 4.78
N PRO A 169 -13.97 1.27 5.80
CA PRO A 169 -15.07 0.85 6.67
C PRO A 169 -16.35 0.51 5.91
N SER A 170 -16.63 1.24 4.83
CA SER A 170 -17.78 0.99 3.97
C SER A 170 -17.37 0.34 2.64
N LEU A 171 -17.77 -0.90 2.41
CA LEU A 171 -17.55 -1.57 1.12
C LEU A 171 -18.25 -0.87 -0.05
N ALA A 172 -19.34 -0.13 0.18
CA ALA A 172 -20.00 0.66 -0.85
C ALA A 172 -19.11 1.81 -1.38
N ALA A 173 -18.14 2.26 -0.56
CA ALA A 173 -17.15 3.25 -0.95
C ALA A 173 -15.89 2.63 -1.61
N ALA A 174 -15.71 1.31 -1.54
CA ALA A 174 -14.55 0.58 -2.06
C ALA A 174 -14.64 0.34 -3.58
N ARG A 175 -14.66 1.41 -4.37
CA ARG A 175 -14.75 1.32 -5.83
C ARG A 175 -13.36 1.07 -6.43
N PRO A 176 -13.19 0.04 -7.29
CA PRO A 176 -11.93 -0.20 -7.98
C PRO A 176 -11.62 0.94 -8.95
N GLY A 177 -10.34 1.15 -9.22
CA GLY A 177 -9.86 2.15 -10.18
C GLY A 177 -9.92 3.60 -9.69
N SER A 178 -10.31 3.85 -8.44
CA SER A 178 -10.45 5.21 -7.90
C SER A 178 -9.14 5.99 -7.80
N ALA A 179 -8.00 5.30 -7.77
CA ALA A 179 -6.70 5.93 -7.58
C ALA A 179 -6.16 6.68 -8.82
N TRP A 180 -6.65 6.34 -10.02
CA TRP A 180 -6.18 6.93 -11.28
C TRP A 180 -7.30 7.31 -12.26
N THR A 181 -8.55 7.06 -11.92
CA THR A 181 -9.71 7.40 -12.76
C THR A 181 -10.26 8.79 -12.46
N THR A 182 -9.84 9.40 -11.37
CA THR A 182 -10.07 10.81 -11.12
C THR A 182 -8.94 11.60 -11.77
N ASP A 183 -9.00 11.77 -13.09
CA ASP A 183 -8.40 12.95 -13.71
C ASP A 183 -9.10 14.17 -13.10
N PRO A 184 -8.35 15.12 -12.51
CA PRO A 184 -8.93 16.35 -12.01
C PRO A 184 -9.45 17.22 -13.16
#